data_10c1bb1090e3a2908c7362eba3810842
#
_entry.id   10c1bb1090e3a2908c7362eba3810842
#
_cell.length_a   1.000
_cell.length_b   1.000
_cell.length_c   1.000
_cell.angle_alpha   90.00
_cell.angle_beta   90.00
_cell.angle_gamma   90.00
#
_symmetry.space_group_name_H-M   'P 1'
#
loop_
_entity.id
_entity.type
_entity.pdbx_description
1 polymer ?
#
loop_
_entity_poly.entity_id
_entity_poly.type
_entity_poly.pdbx_seq_one_letter_code
_entity_poly.pdbx_strand_id
1 'polypeptide(L)'
;MKFTSHPTYRLLNYEPNARMTRFTFIKTLVVSTLLKGNGYAYIERDNEGNAVALHYIPSDLVTIIQPKSLQENVAYSVTGLPNLIEACNMIHILNFSYDGITGISTLTHAKNTLGLASDSEAHASGFFKGGANLAGILTVQSTLTSKQKQDLKASWQTAFSP
;
A
#
# COMPACT_ATOMS: atom_id res chain seq x y z
N MET A 1 -11.88 34.85 -7.75
CA MET A 1 -13.35 34.84 -7.75
C MET A 1 -13.78 33.49 -7.15
N LYS A 2 -14.58 33.44 -6.08
CA LYS A 2 -15.06 32.18 -5.49
C LYS A 2 -16.41 31.86 -6.13
N PHE A 3 -16.50 30.74 -6.87
CA PHE A 3 -17.76 30.27 -7.46
C PHE A 3 -18.60 29.53 -6.42
N THR A 4 -19.15 30.26 -5.46
CA THR A 4 -19.95 29.69 -4.36
C THR A 4 -21.32 29.19 -4.79
N SER A 5 -21.78 29.60 -5.97
CA SER A 5 -23.08 29.21 -6.53
C SER A 5 -23.06 27.88 -7.32
N HIS A 6 -21.87 27.34 -7.63
CA HIS A 6 -21.78 26.09 -8.39
C HIS A 6 -22.16 24.89 -7.51
N PRO A 7 -22.99 23.93 -7.98
CA PRO A 7 -23.39 22.76 -7.20
C PRO A 7 -22.23 21.98 -6.58
N THR A 8 -21.15 21.80 -7.34
CA THR A 8 -19.91 21.12 -6.89
C THR A 8 -19.24 21.82 -5.70
N TYR A 9 -19.45 23.13 -5.51
CA TYR A 9 -18.88 23.86 -4.38
C TYR A 9 -19.35 23.27 -3.04
N ARG A 10 -20.64 22.93 -2.92
CA ARG A 10 -21.20 22.30 -1.72
C ARG A 10 -20.56 20.95 -1.46
N LEU A 11 -20.45 20.10 -2.48
CA LEU A 11 -19.87 18.75 -2.37
C LEU A 11 -18.42 18.79 -1.88
N LEU A 12 -17.62 19.72 -2.40
CA LEU A 12 -16.19 19.81 -2.05
C LEU A 12 -15.93 20.54 -0.74
N ASN A 13 -16.83 21.43 -0.29
CA ASN A 13 -16.56 22.30 0.86
C ASN A 13 -17.36 21.94 2.12
N TYR A 14 -18.46 21.20 1.98
CA TYR A 14 -19.33 20.86 3.12
C TYR A 14 -19.59 19.35 3.22
N GLU A 15 -20.37 18.80 2.34
CA GLU A 15 -20.86 17.42 2.40
C GLU A 15 -20.71 16.73 1.05
N PRO A 16 -19.69 15.89 0.87
CA PRO A 16 -19.52 15.11 -0.35
C PRO A 16 -20.63 14.07 -0.54
N ASN A 17 -21.18 13.52 0.54
CA ASN A 17 -22.29 12.58 0.54
C ASN A 17 -22.94 12.54 1.95
N ALA A 18 -24.08 11.84 2.07
CA ALA A 18 -24.81 11.72 3.32
C ALA A 18 -24.08 10.94 4.46
N ARG A 19 -22.96 10.28 4.15
CA ARG A 19 -22.23 9.42 5.11
C ARG A 19 -20.94 10.04 5.63
N MET A 20 -20.37 11.00 4.89
CA MET A 20 -19.06 11.53 5.20
C MET A 20 -19.07 13.06 5.19
N THR A 21 -18.43 13.65 6.19
CA THR A 21 -18.08 15.06 6.15
C THR A 21 -16.93 15.30 5.14
N ARG A 22 -16.78 16.52 4.66
CA ARG A 22 -15.65 16.93 3.80
C ARG A 22 -14.31 16.47 4.37
N PHE A 23 -14.09 16.71 5.66
CA PHE A 23 -12.82 16.40 6.31
C PHE A 23 -12.52 14.88 6.25
N THR A 24 -13.50 14.06 6.62
CA THR A 24 -13.36 12.59 6.59
C THR A 24 -13.13 12.09 5.18
N PHE A 25 -13.87 12.60 4.20
CA PHE A 25 -13.73 12.21 2.80
C PHE A 25 -12.34 12.50 2.24
N ILE A 26 -11.86 13.75 2.39
CA ILE A 26 -10.53 14.15 1.89
C ILE A 26 -9.43 13.38 2.64
N LYS A 27 -9.54 13.26 3.98
CA LYS A 27 -8.60 12.49 4.78
C LYS A 27 -8.50 11.05 4.30
N THR A 28 -9.63 10.38 4.06
CA THR A 28 -9.66 8.99 3.60
C THR A 28 -9.04 8.83 2.21
N LEU A 29 -9.33 9.75 1.29
CA LEU A 29 -8.69 9.78 -0.04
C LEU A 29 -7.18 9.93 0.06
N VAL A 30 -6.69 10.90 0.84
CA VAL A 30 -5.25 11.15 1.02
C VAL A 30 -4.58 9.94 1.66
N VAL A 31 -5.16 9.37 2.72
CA VAL A 31 -4.61 8.17 3.38
C VAL A 31 -4.54 6.99 2.41
N SER A 32 -5.62 6.76 1.62
CA SER A 32 -5.63 5.71 0.60
C SER A 32 -4.54 5.93 -0.45
N THR A 33 -4.42 7.16 -0.95
CA THR A 33 -3.39 7.54 -1.93
C THR A 33 -1.98 7.27 -1.40
N LEU A 34 -1.67 7.68 -0.18
CA LEU A 34 -0.34 7.50 0.41
C LEU A 34 -0.03 6.02 0.70
N LEU A 35 -0.97 5.28 1.28
CA LEU A 35 -0.73 3.90 1.70
C LEU A 35 -0.83 2.90 0.55
N LYS A 36 -1.82 3.07 -0.34
CA LYS A 36 -2.11 2.13 -1.44
C LYS A 36 -1.60 2.60 -2.80
N GLY A 37 -1.14 3.86 -2.90
CA GLY A 37 -0.69 4.47 -4.15
C GLY A 37 -1.80 5.17 -4.92
N ASN A 38 -3.06 4.85 -4.66
CA ASN A 38 -4.20 5.35 -5.41
C ASN A 38 -5.36 5.70 -4.46
N GLY A 39 -6.05 6.78 -4.75
CA GLY A 39 -7.28 7.18 -4.07
C GLY A 39 -8.40 7.35 -5.09
N TYR A 40 -9.55 6.73 -4.85
CA TYR A 40 -10.67 6.73 -5.78
C TYR A 40 -11.92 7.29 -5.14
N ALA A 41 -12.65 8.10 -5.92
CA ALA A 41 -14.01 8.49 -5.58
C ALA A 41 -14.89 8.51 -6.82
N TYR A 42 -16.05 7.87 -6.72
CA TYR A 42 -17.07 7.88 -7.76
C TYR A 42 -17.88 9.17 -7.68
N ILE A 43 -18.13 9.75 -8.85
CA ILE A 43 -18.97 10.94 -9.01
C ILE A 43 -20.37 10.47 -9.40
N GLU A 44 -21.30 10.54 -8.46
CA GLU A 44 -22.71 10.33 -8.76
C GLU A 44 -23.29 11.56 -9.43
N ARG A 45 -24.01 11.36 -10.54
CA ARG A 45 -24.64 12.44 -11.32
C ARG A 45 -26.13 12.26 -11.40
N ASP A 46 -26.83 13.38 -11.53
CA ASP A 46 -28.25 13.41 -11.86
C ASP A 46 -28.48 13.20 -13.39
N ASN A 47 -29.75 13.19 -13.78
CA ASN A 47 -30.13 13.04 -15.17
C ASN A 47 -29.70 14.23 -16.08
N GLU A 48 -29.35 15.36 -15.47
CA GLU A 48 -28.86 16.55 -16.18
C GLU A 48 -27.32 16.56 -16.26
N GLY A 49 -26.65 15.55 -15.68
CA GLY A 49 -25.20 15.42 -15.67
C GLY A 49 -24.49 16.18 -14.55
N ASN A 50 -25.22 16.84 -13.64
CA ASN A 50 -24.62 17.53 -12.51
C ASN A 50 -24.15 16.53 -11.44
N ALA A 51 -23.01 16.80 -10.81
CA ALA A 51 -22.55 16.00 -9.70
C ALA A 51 -23.44 16.25 -8.46
N VAL A 52 -24.02 15.18 -7.91
CA VAL A 52 -24.91 15.22 -6.72
C VAL A 52 -24.26 14.61 -5.49
N ALA A 53 -23.33 13.68 -5.66
CA ALA A 53 -22.58 13.11 -4.54
C ALA A 53 -21.19 12.61 -4.99
N LEU A 54 -20.27 12.49 -4.02
CA LEU A 54 -18.93 11.91 -4.19
C LEU A 54 -18.79 10.74 -3.21
N HIS A 55 -18.56 9.54 -3.74
CA HIS A 55 -18.43 8.32 -2.96
C HIS A 55 -17.02 7.80 -2.98
N TYR A 56 -16.36 7.75 -1.82
CA TYR A 56 -15.07 7.10 -1.69
C TYR A 56 -15.17 5.60 -2.01
N ILE A 57 -14.23 5.09 -2.81
CA ILE A 57 -14.11 3.66 -3.12
C ILE A 57 -12.73 3.18 -2.62
N PRO A 58 -12.70 2.11 -1.80
CA PRO A 58 -11.43 1.50 -1.39
C PRO A 58 -10.60 1.04 -2.60
N SER A 59 -9.31 1.34 -2.59
CA SER A 59 -8.41 1.03 -3.71
C SER A 59 -8.33 -0.47 -4.02
N ASP A 60 -8.53 -1.31 -3.02
CA ASP A 60 -8.49 -2.77 -3.18
C ASP A 60 -9.70 -3.31 -4.00
N LEU A 61 -10.76 -2.52 -4.14
CA LEU A 61 -11.95 -2.87 -4.92
C LEU A 61 -11.90 -2.35 -6.37
N VAL A 62 -10.91 -1.52 -6.70
CA VAL A 62 -10.82 -0.86 -8.02
C VAL A 62 -9.71 -1.51 -8.84
N THR A 63 -10.07 -1.95 -10.04
CA THR A 63 -9.12 -2.38 -11.07
C THR A 63 -9.12 -1.37 -12.19
N ILE A 64 -7.94 -0.83 -12.51
CA ILE A 64 -7.76 0.10 -13.63
C ILE A 64 -7.69 -0.71 -14.92
N ILE A 65 -8.55 -0.37 -15.88
CA ILE A 65 -8.53 -0.91 -17.23
C ILE A 65 -7.75 0.07 -18.09
N GLN A 66 -6.55 -0.33 -18.48
CA GLN A 66 -5.68 0.50 -19.31
C GLN A 66 -6.24 0.61 -20.74
N PRO A 67 -6.10 1.78 -21.36
CA PRO A 67 -6.51 1.98 -22.74
C PRO A 67 -5.67 1.12 -23.70
N LYS A 68 -6.30 0.55 -24.69
CA LYS A 68 -5.62 -0.24 -25.74
C LYS A 68 -5.05 0.64 -26.87
N SER A 69 -5.50 1.89 -26.95
CA SER A 69 -5.02 2.87 -27.91
C SER A 69 -4.90 4.25 -27.27
N LEU A 70 -4.12 5.15 -27.90
CA LEU A 70 -3.93 6.53 -27.43
C LEU A 70 -5.22 7.38 -27.42
N GLN A 71 -6.26 6.91 -28.09
CA GLN A 71 -7.56 7.61 -28.18
C GLN A 71 -8.58 7.11 -27.17
N GLU A 72 -8.33 5.96 -26.53
CA GLU A 72 -9.18 5.42 -25.48
C GLU A 72 -8.87 6.07 -24.13
N ASN A 73 -9.92 6.32 -23.37
CA ASN A 73 -9.78 6.76 -21.98
C ASN A 73 -9.62 5.55 -21.04
N VAL A 74 -8.99 5.81 -19.89
CA VAL A 74 -8.94 4.86 -18.79
C VAL A 74 -10.37 4.58 -18.30
N ALA A 75 -10.66 3.32 -18.01
CA ALA A 75 -11.90 2.90 -17.36
C ALA A 75 -11.59 2.15 -16.05
N TYR A 76 -12.56 2.09 -15.17
CA TYR A 76 -12.42 1.47 -13.86
C TYR A 76 -13.44 0.38 -13.66
N SER A 77 -12.99 -0.81 -13.30
CA SER A 77 -13.85 -1.90 -12.81
C SER A 77 -13.85 -1.86 -11.28
N VAL A 78 -15.04 -1.84 -10.70
CA VAL A 78 -15.22 -1.85 -9.24
C VAL A 78 -15.87 -3.14 -8.82
N THR A 79 -15.26 -3.86 -7.90
CA THR A 79 -15.81 -5.11 -7.37
C THR A 79 -17.19 -4.85 -6.75
N GLY A 80 -18.20 -5.56 -7.23
CA GLY A 80 -19.58 -5.40 -6.79
C GLY A 80 -20.43 -4.49 -7.68
N LEU A 81 -19.85 -3.81 -8.67
CA LEU A 81 -20.60 -3.07 -9.68
C LEU A 81 -20.54 -3.80 -11.04
N PRO A 82 -21.68 -3.97 -11.73
CA PRO A 82 -21.72 -4.72 -12.98
C PRO A 82 -21.11 -3.95 -14.18
N ASN A 83 -21.10 -2.62 -14.11
CA ASN A 83 -20.67 -1.77 -15.21
C ASN A 83 -19.31 -1.14 -14.92
N LEU A 84 -18.54 -0.89 -16.00
CA LEU A 84 -17.33 -0.10 -15.93
C LEU A 84 -17.67 1.36 -15.65
N ILE A 85 -16.83 2.00 -14.86
CA ILE A 85 -16.93 3.43 -14.59
C ILE A 85 -15.94 4.15 -15.52
N GLU A 86 -16.48 5.09 -16.28
CA GLU A 86 -15.67 5.93 -17.16
C GLU A 86 -14.84 6.95 -16.36
N ALA A 87 -13.72 7.40 -16.95
CA ALA A 87 -12.82 8.37 -16.32
C ALA A 87 -13.51 9.67 -15.91
N CYS A 88 -14.51 10.14 -16.67
CA CYS A 88 -15.27 11.36 -16.34
C CYS A 88 -16.13 11.24 -15.08
N ASN A 89 -16.41 10.02 -14.63
CA ASN A 89 -17.19 9.74 -13.42
C ASN A 89 -16.33 9.21 -12.27
N MET A 90 -15.00 9.27 -12.40
CA MET A 90 -14.07 8.84 -11.35
C MET A 90 -13.08 9.96 -11.02
N ILE A 91 -13.01 10.33 -9.75
CA ILE A 91 -11.87 11.08 -9.22
C ILE A 91 -10.80 10.04 -8.89
N HIS A 92 -9.68 10.10 -9.58
CA HIS A 92 -8.53 9.26 -9.33
C HIS A 92 -7.35 10.12 -8.92
N ILE A 93 -6.88 9.96 -7.68
CA ILE A 93 -5.72 10.65 -7.13
C ILE A 93 -4.56 9.66 -7.09
N LEU A 94 -3.50 10.00 -7.80
CA LEU A 94 -2.29 9.20 -7.88
C LEU A 94 -1.27 9.67 -6.82
N ASN A 95 -0.60 8.72 -6.20
CA ASN A 95 0.69 8.95 -5.55
C ASN A 95 1.77 8.99 -6.64
N PHE A 96 3.03 8.76 -6.27
CA PHE A 96 4.10 8.64 -7.26
C PHE A 96 3.73 7.61 -8.33
N SER A 97 3.91 7.96 -9.60
CA SER A 97 3.54 7.12 -10.73
C SER A 97 4.61 7.20 -11.82
N TYR A 98 4.90 6.07 -12.48
CA TYR A 98 5.81 6.04 -13.62
C TYR A 98 5.07 6.16 -14.96
N ASP A 99 3.83 5.70 -15.02
CA ASP A 99 3.01 5.65 -16.24
C ASP A 99 1.92 6.75 -16.30
N GLY A 100 1.74 7.50 -15.21
CA GLY A 100 0.67 8.50 -15.09
C GLY A 100 -0.73 7.91 -14.95
N ILE A 101 -0.86 6.59 -14.89
CA ILE A 101 -2.14 5.88 -14.81
C ILE A 101 -2.29 5.16 -13.48
N THR A 102 -1.20 4.56 -12.98
CA THR A 102 -1.21 3.78 -11.74
C THR A 102 -0.25 4.37 -10.73
N GLY A 103 -0.75 4.68 -9.55
CA GLY A 103 0.07 5.16 -8.44
C GLY A 103 0.74 4.02 -7.68
N ILE A 104 1.96 4.25 -7.21
CA ILE A 104 2.75 3.30 -6.44
C ILE A 104 2.55 3.53 -4.95
N SER A 105 2.27 2.46 -4.22
CA SER A 105 2.17 2.48 -2.76
C SER A 105 3.51 2.86 -2.13
N THR A 106 3.50 3.85 -1.24
CA THR A 106 4.69 4.22 -0.46
C THR A 106 5.19 3.04 0.38
N LEU A 107 4.28 2.24 0.96
CA LEU A 107 4.64 1.06 1.72
C LEU A 107 5.30 -0.02 0.86
N THR A 108 4.77 -0.27 -0.34
CA THR A 108 5.36 -1.24 -1.27
C THR A 108 6.75 -0.79 -1.70
N HIS A 109 6.93 0.49 -1.99
CA HIS A 109 8.24 1.05 -2.37
C HIS A 109 9.26 0.97 -1.21
N ALA A 110 8.82 1.24 0.01
CA ALA A 110 9.66 1.20 1.21
C ALA A 110 9.85 -0.21 1.79
N LYS A 111 9.14 -1.22 1.30
CA LYS A 111 9.12 -2.57 1.87
C LYS A 111 10.51 -3.18 2.08
N ASN A 112 11.39 -3.06 1.09
CA ASN A 112 12.74 -3.61 1.17
C ASN A 112 13.59 -2.90 2.22
N THR A 113 13.49 -1.57 2.31
CA THR A 113 14.21 -0.77 3.31
C THR A 113 13.71 -1.05 4.71
N LEU A 114 12.39 -1.13 4.89
CA LEU A 114 11.76 -1.46 6.18
C LEU A 114 12.06 -2.89 6.60
N GLY A 115 12.05 -3.86 5.66
CA GLY A 115 12.44 -5.24 5.92
C GLY A 115 13.87 -5.34 6.40
N LEU A 116 14.81 -4.72 5.69
CA LEU A 116 16.22 -4.70 6.07
C LEU A 116 16.45 -4.06 7.45
N ALA A 117 15.76 -2.96 7.75
CA ALA A 117 15.84 -2.32 9.06
C ALA A 117 15.34 -3.25 10.18
N SER A 118 14.18 -3.88 9.98
CA SER A 118 13.62 -4.84 10.96
C SER A 118 14.54 -6.05 11.18
N ASP A 119 15.07 -6.63 10.12
CA ASP A 119 16.00 -7.78 10.19
C ASP A 119 17.32 -7.39 10.88
N SER A 120 17.81 -6.18 10.63
CA SER A 120 19.00 -5.65 11.31
C SER A 120 18.77 -5.44 12.79
N GLU A 121 17.61 -4.90 13.18
CA GLU A 121 17.22 -4.74 14.59
C GLU A 121 17.08 -6.10 15.30
N ALA A 122 16.45 -7.07 14.64
CA ALA A 122 16.29 -8.42 15.17
C ALA A 122 17.66 -9.09 15.36
N HIS A 123 18.57 -8.96 14.38
CA HIS A 123 19.93 -9.48 14.46
C HIS A 123 20.72 -8.82 15.60
N ALA A 124 20.69 -7.49 15.69
CA ALA A 124 21.35 -6.75 16.75
C ALA A 124 20.80 -7.13 18.14
N SER A 125 19.48 -7.24 18.26
CA SER A 125 18.84 -7.67 19.51
C SER A 125 19.26 -9.08 19.93
N GLY A 126 19.29 -10.03 18.99
CA GLY A 126 19.80 -11.39 19.21
C GLY A 126 21.24 -11.41 19.65
N PHE A 127 22.11 -10.64 18.99
CA PHE A 127 23.51 -10.51 19.32
C PHE A 127 23.72 -9.95 20.74
N PHE A 128 23.02 -8.89 21.12
CA PHE A 128 23.12 -8.31 22.47
C PHE A 128 22.53 -9.22 23.54
N LYS A 129 21.41 -9.92 23.27
CA LYS A 129 20.82 -10.90 24.20
C LYS A 129 21.74 -12.10 24.44
N GLY A 130 22.51 -12.51 23.43
CA GLY A 130 23.54 -13.54 23.55
C GLY A 130 24.81 -13.07 24.25
N GLY A 131 24.83 -11.87 24.84
CA GLY A 131 25.97 -11.31 25.58
C GLY A 131 27.09 -10.79 24.70
N ALA A 132 26.81 -10.52 23.41
CA ALA A 132 27.77 -10.04 22.41
C ALA A 132 29.04 -10.93 22.29
N ASN A 133 28.97 -12.17 22.76
CA ASN A 133 30.07 -13.12 22.66
C ASN A 133 30.14 -13.69 21.23
N LEU A 134 31.22 -13.43 20.57
CA LEU A 134 31.65 -14.17 19.39
C LEU A 134 31.78 -15.64 19.79
N ALA A 135 31.06 -16.50 19.09
CA ALA A 135 31.10 -17.94 19.31
C ALA A 135 32.57 -18.43 19.35
N GLY A 136 32.90 -19.19 20.36
CA GLY A 136 34.23 -19.74 20.50
C GLY A 136 34.63 -20.64 19.32
N ILE A 137 35.93 -20.94 19.19
CA ILE A 137 36.42 -21.90 18.22
C ILE A 137 36.42 -23.28 18.87
N LEU A 138 35.69 -24.22 18.27
CA LEU A 138 35.68 -25.61 18.73
C LEU A 138 36.82 -26.36 18.03
N THR A 139 37.86 -26.71 18.79
CA THR A 139 39.01 -27.48 18.28
C THR A 139 38.87 -28.94 18.72
N VAL A 140 38.98 -29.88 17.80
CA VAL A 140 38.89 -31.32 18.05
C VAL A 140 40.20 -31.95 17.68
N GLN A 141 40.76 -32.83 18.52
CA GLN A 141 42.05 -33.46 18.33
C GLN A 141 42.07 -34.61 17.31
N SER A 142 40.89 -35.02 16.81
CA SER A 142 40.77 -36.14 15.87
C SER A 142 39.87 -35.79 14.66
N THR A 143 40.06 -36.53 13.55
CA THR A 143 39.24 -36.35 12.36
C THR A 143 37.79 -36.86 12.62
N LEU A 144 36.81 -35.96 12.56
CA LEU A 144 35.42 -36.29 12.76
C LEU A 144 34.78 -36.90 11.52
N THR A 145 33.94 -37.91 11.70
CA THR A 145 33.10 -38.44 10.62
C THR A 145 31.99 -37.42 10.25
N SER A 146 31.41 -37.57 9.06
CA SER A 146 30.35 -36.66 8.58
C SER A 146 29.15 -36.57 9.52
N LYS A 147 28.76 -37.69 10.17
CA LYS A 147 27.68 -37.71 11.15
C LYS A 147 28.05 -36.95 12.42
N GLN A 148 29.23 -37.16 12.96
CA GLN A 148 29.71 -36.46 14.15
C GLN A 148 29.81 -34.94 13.91
N LYS A 149 30.19 -34.51 12.69
CA LYS A 149 30.19 -33.08 12.34
C LYS A 149 28.78 -32.48 12.37
N GLN A 150 27.77 -33.22 11.87
CA GLN A 150 26.37 -32.77 11.90
C GLN A 150 25.81 -32.71 13.32
N ASP A 151 26.06 -33.73 14.12
CA ASP A 151 25.60 -33.79 15.52
C ASP A 151 26.24 -32.66 16.35
N LEU A 152 27.52 -32.39 16.14
CA LEU A 152 28.25 -31.31 16.79
C LEU A 152 27.71 -29.93 16.39
N LYS A 153 27.45 -29.75 15.08
CA LYS A 153 26.83 -28.52 14.58
C LYS A 153 25.43 -28.28 15.16
N ALA A 154 24.63 -29.33 15.25
CA ALA A 154 23.28 -29.25 15.81
C ALA A 154 23.31 -28.90 17.31
N SER A 155 24.17 -29.60 18.10
CA SER A 155 24.30 -29.30 19.54
C SER A 155 24.86 -27.90 19.80
N TRP A 156 25.79 -27.42 18.98
CA TRP A 156 26.31 -26.06 19.05
C TRP A 156 25.23 -25.02 18.75
N GLN A 157 24.45 -25.22 17.68
CA GLN A 157 23.33 -24.34 17.37
C GLN A 157 22.29 -24.29 18.49
N THR A 158 21.97 -25.44 19.10
CA THR A 158 21.01 -25.51 20.22
C THR A 158 21.53 -24.79 21.47
N ALA A 159 22.85 -24.83 21.73
CA ALA A 159 23.45 -24.22 22.91
C ALA A 159 23.69 -22.71 22.78
N PHE A 160 23.90 -22.21 21.56
CA PHE A 160 24.36 -20.84 21.33
C PHE A 160 23.48 -20.04 20.33
N SER A 161 22.39 -20.60 19.79
CA SER A 161 21.37 -19.82 19.08
C SER A 161 20.39 -19.20 20.08
N PRO A 162 20.09 -17.89 19.95
CA PRO A 162 19.13 -17.20 20.81
C PRO A 162 17.70 -17.69 20.57
#